data_a401c6e0f04535753ef423b8e1795ccc
#
_entry.id   a401c6e0f04535753ef423b8e1795ccc
#
_cell.length_a   1.000
_cell.length_b   1.000
_cell.length_c   1.000
_cell.angle_alpha   90.00
_cell.angle_beta   90.00
_cell.angle_gamma   90.00
#
_symmetry.space_group_name_H-M   'P 1'
#
loop_
_entity.id
_entity.type
_entity.pdbx_description
1 polymer ?
#
loop_
_entity_poly.entity_id
_entity_poly.type
_entity_poly.pdbx_seq_one_letter_code
_entity_poly.pdbx_strand_id
1 'polypeptide(L)'
;MARLKRETQALHGATEARMPVMDPALTRAAYAGLLAQMYALISPLETRLLALGLPASLSLEDRLKTPALRRDLRALGVAVPTERADWLPGDVPAGLGSLYVLEGGTLGGQIISRHLEPRLGLGAGAGLAYFSSYGLQTGPMWKRFAEAMTREVGPEVGDAVVEGARETFLAFGRALDTRPD
;
A
#
# COMPACT_ATOMS: atom_id res chain seq x y z
N MET A 1 16.40 -2.90 6.55
CA MET A 1 15.69 -1.66 6.12
C MET A 1 16.47 -0.82 5.12
N ALA A 2 17.71 -0.35 5.39
CA ALA A 2 18.48 0.48 4.44
C ALA A 2 18.71 -0.20 3.08
N ARG A 3 18.97 -1.51 3.06
CA ARG A 3 19.10 -2.30 1.84
C ARG A 3 17.81 -2.32 1.03
N LEU A 4 16.67 -2.64 1.66
CA LEU A 4 15.35 -2.62 0.99
C LEU A 4 15.09 -1.26 0.32
N LYS A 5 15.25 -0.16 1.05
CA LYS A 5 15.08 1.19 0.51
C LYS A 5 15.96 1.43 -0.73
N ARG A 6 17.25 1.11 -0.64
CA ARG A 6 18.20 1.33 -1.75
C ARG A 6 17.83 0.50 -2.97
N GLU A 7 17.50 -0.78 -2.78
CA GLU A 7 17.29 -1.72 -3.89
C GLU A 7 15.90 -1.64 -4.51
N THR A 8 14.96 -0.95 -3.87
CA THR A 8 13.61 -0.70 -4.40
C THR A 8 13.37 0.74 -4.81
N GLN A 9 14.34 1.65 -4.62
CA GLN A 9 14.16 3.10 -4.83
C GLN A 9 13.67 3.45 -6.25
N ALA A 10 14.22 2.81 -7.27
CA ALA A 10 13.82 3.06 -8.66
C ALA A 10 12.35 2.64 -8.92
N LEU A 11 11.95 1.49 -8.42
CA LEU A 11 10.56 0.99 -8.54
C LEU A 11 9.58 1.84 -7.73
N HIS A 12 9.98 2.28 -6.54
CA HIS A 12 9.20 3.21 -5.72
C HIS A 12 8.91 4.49 -6.50
N GLY A 13 9.95 5.15 -7.04
CA GLY A 13 9.78 6.37 -7.85
C GLY A 13 8.93 6.15 -9.11
N ALA A 14 9.10 5.01 -9.78
CA ALA A 14 8.28 4.65 -10.93
C ALA A 14 6.80 4.44 -10.57
N THR A 15 6.51 3.88 -9.39
CA THR A 15 5.13 3.70 -8.89
C THR A 15 4.52 5.04 -8.52
N GLU A 16 5.26 5.91 -7.82
CA GLU A 16 4.78 7.26 -7.48
C GLU A 16 4.46 8.09 -8.72
N ALA A 17 5.29 8.02 -9.76
CA ALA A 17 5.07 8.72 -11.03
C ALA A 17 3.80 8.29 -11.76
N ARG A 18 3.29 7.07 -11.50
CA ARG A 18 2.04 6.57 -12.09
C ARG A 18 0.80 7.00 -11.30
N MET A 19 0.96 7.42 -10.05
CA MET A 19 -0.17 7.86 -9.23
C MET A 19 -0.52 9.33 -9.51
N PRO A 20 -1.72 9.65 -10.04
CA PRO A 20 -2.09 11.01 -10.43
C PRO A 20 -2.51 11.86 -9.23
N VAL A 21 -2.15 11.48 -8.00
CA VAL A 21 -2.64 12.12 -6.76
C VAL A 21 -2.19 13.57 -6.59
N MET A 22 -1.12 13.97 -7.28
CA MET A 22 -0.62 15.34 -7.26
C MET A 22 -1.05 16.14 -8.51
N ASP A 23 -1.74 15.53 -9.46
CA ASP A 23 -2.22 16.18 -10.67
C ASP A 23 -3.31 17.23 -10.33
N PRO A 24 -3.12 18.52 -10.72
CA PRO A 24 -4.14 19.54 -10.52
C PRO A 24 -5.46 19.24 -11.24
N ALA A 25 -5.49 18.42 -12.27
CA ALA A 25 -6.69 18.03 -13.00
C ALA A 25 -7.39 16.78 -12.40
N LEU A 26 -6.87 16.19 -11.33
CA LEU A 26 -7.48 15.01 -10.72
C LEU A 26 -8.92 15.28 -10.27
N THR A 27 -9.87 14.53 -10.83
CA THR A 27 -11.29 14.59 -10.45
C THR A 27 -11.62 13.57 -9.35
N ARG A 28 -12.75 13.76 -8.66
CA ARG A 28 -13.25 12.75 -7.70
C ARG A 28 -13.49 11.38 -8.35
N ALA A 29 -13.97 11.34 -9.59
CA ALA A 29 -14.19 10.09 -10.32
C ALA A 29 -12.86 9.38 -10.62
N ALA A 30 -11.84 10.10 -11.10
CA ALA A 30 -10.51 9.55 -11.35
C ALA A 30 -9.85 9.06 -10.05
N TYR A 31 -10.01 9.81 -8.96
CA TYR A 31 -9.54 9.41 -7.63
C TYR A 31 -10.23 8.13 -7.14
N ALA A 32 -11.55 8.02 -7.31
CA ALA A 32 -12.29 6.81 -6.95
C ALA A 32 -11.84 5.60 -7.78
N GLY A 33 -11.58 5.79 -9.08
CA GLY A 33 -10.98 4.77 -9.95
C GLY A 33 -9.61 4.30 -9.45
N LEU A 34 -8.74 5.22 -9.04
CA LEU A 34 -7.46 4.89 -8.44
C LEU A 34 -7.63 4.03 -7.18
N LEU A 35 -8.54 4.40 -6.27
CA LEU A 35 -8.79 3.60 -5.06
C LEU A 35 -9.35 2.21 -5.38
N ALA A 36 -10.16 2.10 -6.44
CA ALA A 36 -10.68 0.81 -6.91
C ALA A 36 -9.54 -0.10 -7.43
N GLN A 37 -8.61 0.44 -8.22
CA GLN A 37 -7.40 -0.29 -8.66
C GLN A 37 -6.56 -0.75 -7.47
N MET A 38 -6.32 0.14 -6.50
CA MET A 38 -5.57 -0.19 -5.28
C MET A 38 -6.29 -1.27 -4.45
N TYR A 39 -7.61 -1.19 -4.32
CA TYR A 39 -8.38 -2.23 -3.62
C TYR A 39 -8.25 -3.58 -4.30
N ALA A 40 -8.40 -3.63 -5.63
CA ALA A 40 -8.36 -4.87 -6.40
C ALA A 40 -7.04 -5.63 -6.22
N LEU A 41 -5.92 -4.90 -6.04
CA LEU A 41 -4.59 -5.47 -5.78
C LEU A 41 -4.36 -5.76 -4.29
N ILE A 42 -4.65 -4.80 -3.41
CA ILE A 42 -4.26 -4.88 -1.99
C ILE A 42 -5.09 -5.92 -1.23
N SER A 43 -6.39 -6.05 -1.53
CA SER A 43 -7.25 -6.98 -0.82
C SER A 43 -6.79 -8.44 -0.92
N PRO A 44 -6.53 -9.01 -2.10
CA PRO A 44 -6.00 -10.37 -2.21
C PRO A 44 -4.58 -10.50 -1.67
N LEU A 45 -3.75 -9.45 -1.79
CA LEU A 45 -2.41 -9.43 -1.22
C LEU A 45 -2.45 -9.54 0.30
N GLU A 46 -3.28 -8.76 1.00
CA GLU A 46 -3.44 -8.83 2.45
C GLU A 46 -4.03 -10.17 2.90
N THR A 47 -4.99 -10.72 2.16
CA THR A 47 -5.52 -12.07 2.38
C THR A 47 -4.41 -13.12 2.33
N ARG A 48 -3.52 -13.00 1.35
CA ARG A 48 -2.37 -13.90 1.23
C ARG A 48 -1.35 -13.70 2.36
N LEU A 49 -1.06 -12.46 2.77
CA LEU A 49 -0.15 -12.17 3.89
C LEU A 49 -0.68 -12.79 5.20
N LEU A 50 -1.98 -12.70 5.46
CA LEU A 50 -2.60 -13.35 6.62
C LEU A 50 -2.46 -14.87 6.56
N ALA A 51 -2.64 -15.47 5.39
CA ALA A 51 -2.50 -16.93 5.20
C ALA A 51 -1.05 -17.42 5.33
N LEU A 52 -0.06 -16.58 5.08
CA LEU A 52 1.37 -16.92 5.24
C LEU A 52 1.80 -17.05 6.70
N GLY A 53 1.06 -16.48 7.65
CA GLY A 53 1.43 -16.49 9.06
C GLY A 53 2.71 -15.73 9.35
N LEU A 54 2.79 -14.48 8.91
CA LEU A 54 3.94 -13.62 9.18
C LEU A 54 4.22 -13.48 10.68
N PRO A 55 5.48 -13.19 11.11
CA PRO A 55 5.82 -13.04 12.52
C PRO A 55 4.89 -12.09 13.27
N ALA A 56 4.41 -12.52 14.44
CA ALA A 56 3.47 -11.75 15.27
C ALA A 56 4.01 -10.37 15.68
N SER A 57 5.34 -10.23 15.76
CA SER A 57 6.03 -8.96 16.03
C SER A 57 5.69 -7.84 15.04
N LEU A 58 5.20 -8.18 13.85
CA LEU A 58 4.79 -7.23 12.80
C LEU A 58 3.38 -6.69 13.01
N SER A 59 2.55 -7.33 13.85
CA SER A 59 1.15 -6.93 14.13
C SER A 59 0.38 -6.68 12.81
N LEU A 60 0.37 -7.68 11.91
CA LEU A 60 -0.18 -7.55 10.56
C LEU A 60 -1.64 -7.08 10.56
N GLU A 61 -2.46 -7.59 11.49
CA GLU A 61 -3.88 -7.25 11.58
C GLU A 61 -4.13 -5.75 11.81
N ASP A 62 -3.25 -5.09 12.57
CA ASP A 62 -3.31 -3.65 12.82
C ASP A 62 -2.87 -2.81 11.61
N ARG A 63 -2.38 -3.47 10.54
CA ARG A 63 -1.76 -2.82 9.39
C ARG A 63 -2.57 -2.97 8.09
N LEU A 64 -3.70 -3.64 8.13
CA LEU A 64 -4.52 -3.88 6.95
C LEU A 64 -5.08 -2.56 6.37
N LYS A 65 -4.93 -2.39 5.05
CA LYS A 65 -5.38 -1.23 4.28
C LYS A 65 -6.75 -1.44 3.65
N THR A 66 -7.12 -2.71 3.39
CA THR A 66 -8.41 -3.09 2.79
C THR A 66 -9.62 -2.47 3.52
N PRO A 67 -9.69 -2.44 4.86
CA PRO A 67 -10.82 -1.80 5.55
C PRO A 67 -10.96 -0.31 5.25
N ALA A 68 -9.84 0.41 5.14
CA ALA A 68 -9.83 1.84 4.80
C ALA A 68 -10.23 2.07 3.36
N LEU A 69 -9.68 1.30 2.40
CA LEU A 69 -10.06 1.36 0.99
C LEU A 69 -11.55 1.09 0.78
N ARG A 70 -12.09 0.06 1.44
CA ARG A 70 -13.53 -0.26 1.37
C ARG A 70 -14.41 0.86 1.92
N ARG A 71 -13.97 1.53 2.98
CA ARG A 71 -14.66 2.71 3.55
C ARG A 71 -14.65 3.87 2.57
N ASP A 72 -13.51 4.15 1.95
CA ASP A 72 -13.36 5.24 1.00
C ASP A 72 -14.18 5.02 -0.26
N LEU A 73 -14.14 3.83 -0.86
CA LEU A 73 -14.96 3.47 -2.02
C LEU A 73 -16.47 3.67 -1.72
N ARG A 74 -16.91 3.22 -0.55
CA ARG A 74 -18.30 3.41 -0.12
C ARG A 74 -18.65 4.90 0.01
N ALA A 75 -17.78 5.70 0.62
CA ALA A 75 -17.99 7.15 0.79
C ALA A 75 -18.01 7.90 -0.55
N LEU A 76 -17.32 7.37 -1.57
CA LEU A 76 -17.31 7.90 -2.93
C LEU A 76 -18.45 7.35 -3.82
N GLY A 77 -19.29 6.46 -3.28
CA GLY A 77 -20.40 5.87 -4.03
C GLY A 77 -19.97 4.83 -5.08
N VAL A 78 -18.78 4.25 -4.92
CA VAL A 78 -18.22 3.26 -5.85
C VAL A 78 -18.37 1.86 -5.26
N ALA A 79 -18.84 0.93 -6.08
CA ALA A 79 -18.91 -0.48 -5.71
C ALA A 79 -17.50 -1.04 -5.48
N VAL A 80 -17.38 -1.96 -4.53
CA VAL A 80 -16.11 -2.67 -4.30
C VAL A 80 -15.82 -3.52 -5.53
N PRO A 81 -14.67 -3.32 -6.20
CA PRO A 81 -14.36 -4.03 -7.43
C PRO A 81 -13.99 -5.50 -7.16
N THR A 82 -13.99 -6.31 -8.20
CA THR A 82 -13.46 -7.66 -8.15
C THR A 82 -11.96 -7.63 -7.84
N GLU A 83 -11.51 -8.50 -6.95
CA GLU A 83 -10.10 -8.70 -6.63
C GLU A 83 -9.33 -9.18 -7.86
N ARG A 84 -8.17 -8.56 -8.09
CA ARG A 84 -7.31 -8.88 -9.22
C ARG A 84 -5.85 -8.74 -8.80
N ALA A 85 -5.19 -9.86 -8.57
CA ALA A 85 -3.76 -9.88 -8.31
C ALA A 85 -3.09 -10.83 -9.32
N ASP A 86 -2.18 -10.30 -10.11
CA ASP A 86 -1.37 -11.06 -11.05
C ASP A 86 -0.09 -11.61 -10.41
N TRP A 87 0.18 -11.21 -9.17
CA TRP A 87 1.25 -11.73 -8.34
C TRP A 87 0.87 -11.73 -6.86
N LEU A 88 1.22 -12.79 -6.15
CA LEU A 88 1.08 -12.93 -4.70
C LEU A 88 2.33 -13.61 -4.11
N PRO A 89 2.77 -13.22 -2.89
CA PRO A 89 3.96 -13.81 -2.28
C PRO A 89 3.77 -15.31 -2.02
N GLY A 90 4.79 -16.10 -2.44
CA GLY A 90 4.76 -17.56 -2.28
C GLY A 90 5.05 -18.03 -0.85
N ASP A 91 5.89 -17.29 -0.13
CA ASP A 91 6.44 -17.63 1.18
C ASP A 91 6.53 -16.42 2.11
N VAL A 92 6.99 -16.67 3.35
CA VAL A 92 7.12 -15.63 4.38
C VAL A 92 8.15 -14.55 3.99
N PRO A 93 9.35 -14.85 3.48
CA PRO A 93 10.29 -13.82 3.03
C PRO A 93 9.70 -12.88 1.97
N ALA A 94 9.07 -13.41 0.93
CA ALA A 94 8.40 -12.61 -0.09
C ALA A 94 7.24 -11.77 0.52
N GLY A 95 6.50 -12.34 1.47
CA GLY A 95 5.44 -11.65 2.22
C GLY A 95 5.98 -10.48 3.05
N LEU A 96 7.14 -10.62 3.68
CA LEU A 96 7.81 -9.53 4.40
C LEU A 96 8.18 -8.38 3.45
N GLY A 97 8.64 -8.71 2.25
CA GLY A 97 8.89 -7.73 1.19
C GLY A 97 7.63 -6.99 0.76
N SER A 98 6.53 -7.71 0.57
CA SER A 98 5.22 -7.12 0.25
C SER A 98 4.74 -6.18 1.35
N LEU A 99 4.82 -6.61 2.60
CA LEU A 99 4.40 -5.80 3.73
C LEU A 99 5.24 -4.51 3.86
N TYR A 100 6.55 -4.59 3.55
CA TYR A 100 7.39 -3.39 3.48
C TYR A 100 6.87 -2.35 2.49
N VAL A 101 6.41 -2.78 1.32
CA VAL A 101 5.84 -1.87 0.30
C VAL A 101 4.55 -1.23 0.79
N LEU A 102 3.62 -2.03 1.34
CA LEU A 102 2.35 -1.53 1.87
C LEU A 102 2.54 -0.53 3.02
N GLU A 103 3.46 -0.81 3.94
CA GLU A 103 3.73 0.06 5.08
C GLU A 103 4.50 1.33 4.65
N GLY A 104 5.43 1.22 3.70
CA GLY A 104 6.16 2.36 3.15
C GLY A 104 5.24 3.41 2.53
N GLY A 105 4.19 2.99 1.85
CA GLY A 105 3.19 3.87 1.26
C GLY A 105 2.47 4.77 2.27
N THR A 106 2.40 4.37 3.55
CA THR A 106 1.73 5.16 4.59
C THR A 106 2.42 6.50 4.88
N LEU A 107 3.74 6.56 4.70
CA LEU A 107 4.53 7.77 4.95
C LEU A 107 4.19 8.89 3.96
N GLY A 108 4.08 8.57 2.66
CA GLY A 108 3.66 9.50 1.61
C GLY A 108 2.18 9.86 1.71
N GLY A 109 1.37 8.94 2.20
CA GLY A 109 -0.08 9.07 2.29
C GLY A 109 -0.54 10.33 3.04
N GLN A 110 0.18 10.73 4.09
CA GLN A 110 -0.12 11.96 4.85
C GLN A 110 -0.01 13.24 4.01
N ILE A 111 0.98 13.29 3.11
CA ILE A 111 1.18 14.44 2.20
C ILE A 111 0.05 14.44 1.18
N ILE A 112 -0.26 13.27 0.60
CA ILE A 112 -1.33 13.08 -0.36
C ILE A 112 -2.68 13.47 0.25
N SER A 113 -2.99 12.97 1.45
CA SER A 113 -4.24 13.28 2.15
C SER A 113 -4.44 14.79 2.33
N ARG A 114 -3.44 15.50 2.85
CA ARG A 114 -3.48 16.96 3.02
C ARG A 114 -3.64 17.73 1.70
N HIS A 115 -3.05 17.21 0.61
CA HIS A 115 -3.19 17.81 -0.71
C HIS A 115 -4.59 17.62 -1.30
N LEU A 116 -5.16 16.42 -1.15
CA LEU A 116 -6.45 16.06 -1.74
C LEU A 116 -7.66 16.59 -0.95
N GLU A 117 -7.53 16.73 0.38
CA GLU A 117 -8.62 17.15 1.26
C GLU A 117 -9.33 18.43 0.77
N PRO A 118 -8.65 19.59 0.61
CA PRO A 118 -9.30 20.82 0.15
C PRO A 118 -9.70 20.78 -1.33
N ARG A 119 -8.98 20.00 -2.16
CA ARG A 119 -9.19 19.97 -3.61
C ARG A 119 -10.40 19.13 -4.01
N LEU A 120 -10.59 18.00 -3.35
CA LEU A 120 -11.68 17.08 -3.65
C LEU A 120 -12.86 17.22 -2.67
N GLY A 121 -12.75 18.09 -1.65
CA GLY A 121 -13.76 18.21 -0.60
C GLY A 121 -13.97 16.90 0.16
N LEU A 122 -12.88 16.18 0.45
CA LEU A 122 -12.86 14.88 1.12
C LEU A 122 -12.23 15.02 2.51
N GLY A 123 -12.34 13.98 3.32
CA GLY A 123 -11.71 13.89 4.64
C GLY A 123 -11.44 12.45 5.05
N ALA A 124 -10.75 12.24 6.18
CA ALA A 124 -10.40 10.91 6.69
C ALA A 124 -11.61 9.99 6.93
N GLY A 125 -12.79 10.58 7.22
CA GLY A 125 -14.06 9.85 7.36
C GLY A 125 -14.87 9.74 6.07
N ALA A 126 -14.44 10.41 5.00
CA ALA A 126 -15.22 10.58 3.77
C ALA A 126 -14.34 10.55 2.52
N GLY A 127 -13.63 9.44 2.30
CA GLY A 127 -12.91 9.18 1.06
C GLY A 127 -11.38 9.32 1.13
N LEU A 128 -10.79 9.67 2.28
CA LEU A 128 -9.34 9.78 2.48
C LEU A 128 -8.79 8.88 3.59
N ALA A 129 -9.55 7.87 4.06
CA ALA A 129 -9.12 6.98 5.14
C ALA A 129 -7.84 6.21 4.76
N TYR A 130 -7.73 5.75 3.54
CA TYR A 130 -6.56 5.02 3.06
C TYR A 130 -5.28 5.88 3.14
N PHE A 131 -5.29 7.06 2.54
CA PHE A 131 -4.12 7.95 2.56
C PHE A 131 -3.87 8.59 3.92
N SER A 132 -4.90 8.81 4.73
CA SER A 132 -4.74 9.26 6.12
C SER A 132 -4.09 8.19 7.01
N SER A 133 -4.20 6.91 6.63
CA SER A 133 -3.57 5.77 7.29
C SER A 133 -3.77 5.79 8.82
N TYR A 134 -2.70 5.84 9.58
CA TYR A 134 -2.70 5.86 11.05
C TYR A 134 -2.79 7.28 11.64
N GLY A 135 -3.03 8.30 10.84
CA GLY A 135 -3.06 9.70 11.28
C GLY A 135 -1.75 10.09 11.97
N LEU A 136 -1.83 10.65 13.18
CA LEU A 136 -0.67 11.05 13.98
C LEU A 136 0.23 9.87 14.39
N GLN A 137 -0.28 8.64 14.33
CA GLN A 137 0.47 7.43 14.66
C GLN A 137 1.31 6.87 13.50
N THR A 138 1.25 7.48 12.30
CA THR A 138 1.97 6.96 11.12
C THR A 138 3.48 6.82 11.37
N GLY A 139 4.13 7.83 11.93
CA GLY A 139 5.55 7.76 12.27
C GLY A 139 5.89 6.68 13.32
N PRO A 140 5.21 6.67 14.47
CA PRO A 140 5.35 5.59 15.46
C PRO A 140 5.08 4.19 14.91
N MET A 141 4.04 4.01 14.06
CA MET A 141 3.73 2.72 13.42
C MET A 141 4.83 2.27 12.48
N TRP A 142 5.35 3.18 11.66
CA TRP A 142 6.50 2.89 10.80
C TRP A 142 7.74 2.50 11.60
N LYS A 143 8.05 3.22 12.68
CA LYS A 143 9.21 2.92 13.53
C LYS A 143 9.12 1.51 14.12
N ARG A 144 7.98 1.16 14.71
CA ARG A 144 7.74 -0.21 15.25
C ARG A 144 7.89 -1.27 14.17
N PHE A 145 7.33 -1.01 12.99
CA PHE A 145 7.46 -1.90 11.83
C PHE A 145 8.92 -2.09 11.42
N ALA A 146 9.68 -1.01 11.28
CA ALA A 146 11.09 -1.06 10.87
C ALA A 146 11.96 -1.82 11.88
N GLU A 147 11.69 -1.65 13.19
CA GLU A 147 12.35 -2.39 14.25
C GLU A 147 12.02 -3.88 14.20
N ALA A 148 10.76 -4.25 13.99
CA ALA A 148 10.33 -5.63 13.84
C ALA A 148 10.99 -6.27 12.60
N MET A 149 10.90 -5.62 11.44
CA MET A 149 11.55 -6.09 10.20
C MET A 149 13.05 -6.30 10.38
N THR A 150 13.73 -5.44 11.14
CA THR A 150 15.18 -5.57 11.38
C THR A 150 15.51 -6.81 12.22
N ARG A 151 14.60 -7.22 13.12
CA ARG A 151 14.78 -8.45 13.93
C ARG A 151 14.45 -9.71 13.14
N GLU A 152 13.41 -9.65 12.31
CA GLU A 152 12.86 -10.82 11.59
C GLU A 152 13.63 -11.15 10.31
N VAL A 153 14.28 -10.16 9.67
CA VAL A 153 14.99 -10.36 8.40
C VAL A 153 16.47 -10.60 8.66
N GLY A 154 16.84 -11.87 8.74
CA GLY A 154 18.24 -12.31 8.77
C GLY A 154 18.93 -12.19 7.40
N PRO A 155 20.28 -12.31 7.39
CA PRO A 155 21.05 -12.24 6.13
C PRO A 155 20.60 -13.27 5.08
N GLU A 156 20.23 -14.47 5.54
CA GLU A 156 19.87 -15.63 4.72
C GLU A 156 18.60 -15.45 3.91
N VAL A 157 17.65 -14.63 4.39
CA VAL A 157 16.38 -14.37 3.70
C VAL A 157 16.33 -13.00 3.03
N GLY A 158 17.36 -12.19 3.23
CA GLY A 158 17.38 -10.80 2.77
C GLY A 158 17.16 -10.61 1.27
N ASP A 159 17.67 -11.52 0.42
CA ASP A 159 17.47 -11.47 -1.03
C ASP A 159 16.02 -11.76 -1.40
N ALA A 160 15.40 -12.77 -0.81
CA ALA A 160 14.00 -13.12 -1.05
C ALA A 160 13.04 -11.99 -0.58
N VAL A 161 13.38 -11.31 0.52
CA VAL A 161 12.60 -10.14 0.99
C VAL A 161 12.68 -8.98 0.00
N VAL A 162 13.88 -8.70 -0.53
CA VAL A 162 14.06 -7.65 -1.57
C VAL A 162 13.28 -8.00 -2.82
N GLU A 163 13.35 -9.26 -3.27
CA GLU A 163 12.63 -9.70 -4.46
C GLU A 163 11.11 -9.61 -4.27
N GLY A 164 10.59 -10.04 -3.13
CA GLY A 164 9.17 -9.87 -2.80
C GLY A 164 8.71 -8.41 -2.81
N ALA A 165 9.56 -7.48 -2.33
CA ALA A 165 9.28 -6.06 -2.40
C ALA A 165 9.29 -5.54 -3.85
N ARG A 166 10.24 -5.99 -4.70
CA ARG A 166 10.31 -5.63 -6.12
C ARG A 166 9.08 -6.09 -6.88
N GLU A 167 8.72 -7.36 -6.74
CA GLU A 167 7.52 -7.93 -7.39
C GLU A 167 6.25 -7.20 -6.95
N THR A 168 6.15 -6.82 -5.69
CA THR A 168 5.01 -6.02 -5.20
C THR A 168 4.96 -4.64 -5.87
N PHE A 169 6.09 -3.92 -6.01
CA PHE A 169 6.11 -2.66 -6.74
C PHE A 169 5.74 -2.83 -8.22
N LEU A 170 6.20 -3.90 -8.86
CA LEU A 170 5.85 -4.21 -10.25
C LEU A 170 4.35 -4.50 -10.39
N ALA A 171 3.76 -5.24 -9.45
CA ALA A 171 2.32 -5.50 -9.42
C ALA A 171 1.52 -4.19 -9.25
N PHE A 172 1.96 -3.26 -8.38
CA PHE A 172 1.38 -1.93 -8.29
C PHE A 172 1.48 -1.18 -9.62
N GLY A 173 2.64 -1.20 -10.28
CA GLY A 173 2.83 -0.56 -11.58
C GLY A 173 1.82 -1.07 -12.62
N ARG A 174 1.68 -2.39 -12.74
CA ARG A 174 0.71 -3.01 -13.67
C ARG A 174 -0.74 -2.67 -13.32
N ALA A 175 -1.10 -2.70 -12.03
CA ALA A 175 -2.45 -2.35 -11.59
C ALA A 175 -2.81 -0.90 -11.90
N LEU A 176 -1.85 0.03 -11.77
CA LEU A 176 -2.04 1.46 -12.05
C LEU A 176 -2.10 1.76 -13.57
N ASP A 177 -1.47 0.93 -14.41
CA ASP A 177 -1.51 1.07 -15.87
C ASP A 177 -2.84 0.54 -16.49
N THR A 178 -3.60 -0.30 -15.77
CA THR A 178 -4.93 -0.76 -16.22
C THR A 178 -5.96 0.35 -16.02
N ARG A 179 -6.60 0.81 -17.11
CA ARG A 179 -7.75 1.70 -16.99
C ARG A 179 -8.91 0.92 -16.33
N PRO A 180 -9.64 1.52 -15.37
CA PRO A 180 -10.89 0.94 -14.93
C PRO A 180 -11.85 0.91 -16.12
N ASP A 181 -12.50 -0.23 -16.34
CA ASP A 181 -13.61 -0.40 -17.29
C ASP A 181 -14.82 0.43 -16.88
#